data_4cae36425439f9a846c38937c8e2e38c
#
_entry.id   4cae36425439f9a846c38937c8e2e38c
#
_cell.length_a   1.000
_cell.length_b   1.000
_cell.length_c   1.000
_cell.angle_alpha   90.00
_cell.angle_beta   90.00
_cell.angle_gamma   90.00
#
_symmetry.space_group_name_H-M   'P 1'
#
loop_
_entity.id
_entity.type
_entity.pdbx_description
1 polymer ?
#
loop_
_entity_poly.entity_id
_entity_poly.type
_entity_poly.pdbx_seq_one_letter_code
_entity_poly.pdbx_strand_id
1 'polypeptide(L)'
;MKKYILDLTVTENLRLHANYVLLKLTSPSPLPEMLPGQFAEIRVDGSPTTFLRRPISINYVDRQRNEVWFLIQLVGDGTKRLGEAKAGDIINVVLPLGNCFTMPEKPSDKLLLVGGG
;
A
#
# COMPACT_ATOMS: atom_id res chain seq x y z
N MET A 1 13.00 -10.37 -6.80
CA MET A 1 11.88 -9.67 -7.48
C MET A 1 12.28 -8.26 -7.79
N LYS A 2 11.91 -7.78 -8.96
CA LYS A 2 12.26 -6.44 -9.42
C LYS A 2 11.47 -5.38 -8.64
N LYS A 3 12.12 -4.27 -8.34
CA LYS A 3 11.53 -3.12 -7.62
C LYS A 3 11.35 -1.96 -8.58
N TYR A 4 10.32 -1.16 -8.35
CA TYR A 4 9.96 -0.05 -9.21
C TYR A 4 9.74 1.22 -8.40
N ILE A 5 9.99 2.36 -9.01
CA ILE A 5 9.58 3.66 -8.50
C ILE A 5 8.52 4.18 -9.47
N LEU A 6 7.30 4.35 -8.99
CA LEU A 6 6.16 4.70 -9.82
C LEU A 6 5.42 5.92 -9.25
N ASP A 7 4.92 6.75 -10.13
CA ASP A 7 3.94 7.78 -9.80
C ASP A 7 2.55 7.20 -10.00
N LEU A 8 1.84 6.98 -8.91
CA LEU A 8 0.52 6.36 -8.93
C LEU A 8 -0.55 7.41 -8.67
N THR A 9 -1.71 7.23 -9.30
CA THR A 9 -2.85 8.13 -9.14
C THR A 9 -3.83 7.56 -8.14
N VAL A 10 -4.26 8.38 -7.18
CA VAL A 10 -5.30 8.01 -6.23
C VAL A 10 -6.62 7.86 -6.97
N THR A 11 -7.24 6.68 -6.89
CA THR A 11 -8.57 6.44 -7.41
C THR A 11 -9.64 6.64 -6.35
N GLU A 12 -9.32 6.31 -5.10
CA GLU A 12 -10.27 6.43 -4.00
C GLU A 12 -9.52 6.51 -2.68
N ASN A 13 -10.05 7.30 -1.75
CA ASN A 13 -9.62 7.33 -0.36
C ASN A 13 -10.85 7.11 0.51
N LEU A 14 -10.96 5.94 1.14
CA LEU A 14 -12.08 5.59 2.00
C LEU A 14 -11.67 5.75 3.45
N ARG A 15 -12.39 6.62 4.17
CA ARG A 15 -12.22 6.69 5.62
C ARG A 15 -13.05 5.57 6.25
N LEU A 16 -12.34 4.57 6.79
CA LEU A 16 -12.98 3.42 7.43
C LEU A 16 -13.27 3.66 8.90
N HIS A 17 -12.47 4.51 9.53
CA HIS A 17 -12.55 4.83 10.95
C HIS A 17 -11.86 6.17 11.19
N ALA A 18 -11.99 6.75 12.39
CA ALA A 18 -11.35 8.02 12.72
C ALA A 18 -9.83 8.02 12.43
N ASN A 19 -9.18 6.87 12.62
CA ASN A 19 -7.72 6.73 12.49
C ASN A 19 -7.27 5.82 11.35
N TYR A 20 -8.18 5.41 10.45
CA TYR A 20 -7.84 4.48 9.36
C TYR A 20 -8.42 4.95 8.04
N VAL A 21 -7.59 4.87 6.99
CA VAL A 21 -8.04 5.08 5.62
C VAL A 21 -7.61 3.89 4.77
N LEU A 22 -8.43 3.58 3.75
CA LEU A 22 -8.07 2.66 2.69
C LEU A 22 -7.81 3.49 1.44
N LEU A 23 -6.54 3.54 1.04
CA LEU A 23 -6.08 4.32 -0.11
C LEU A 23 -5.89 3.41 -1.30
N LYS A 24 -6.57 3.71 -2.41
CA LYS A 24 -6.49 2.93 -3.64
C LYS A 24 -5.78 3.74 -4.71
N LEU A 25 -4.77 3.14 -5.33
CA LEU A 25 -3.91 3.80 -6.31
C LEU A 25 -3.85 2.99 -7.60
N THR A 26 -3.76 3.66 -8.73
CA THR A 26 -3.63 3.02 -10.05
C THR A 26 -2.49 3.62 -10.85
N SER A 27 -2.17 2.97 -11.97
CA SER A 27 -1.17 3.41 -12.94
C SER A 27 -1.77 3.32 -14.35
N PRO A 28 -1.32 4.19 -15.29
CA PRO A 28 -1.71 4.05 -16.70
C PRO A 28 -1.22 2.73 -17.32
N SER A 29 -0.13 2.18 -16.79
CA SER A 29 0.43 0.90 -17.22
C SER A 29 0.07 -0.19 -16.22
N PRO A 30 0.09 -1.48 -16.62
CA PRO A 30 -0.13 -2.57 -15.67
C PRO A 30 0.82 -2.49 -14.48
N LEU A 31 0.27 -2.62 -13.28
CA LEU A 31 1.07 -2.67 -12.05
C LEU A 31 1.97 -3.92 -12.05
N PRO A 32 3.16 -3.84 -11.44
CA PRO A 32 4.05 -4.99 -11.34
C PRO A 32 3.41 -6.11 -10.50
N GLU A 33 3.96 -7.31 -10.63
CA GLU A 33 3.57 -8.41 -9.76
C GLU A 33 3.92 -8.08 -8.31
N MET A 34 2.97 -8.29 -7.42
CA MET A 34 3.11 -8.10 -5.98
C MET A 34 2.52 -9.31 -5.26
N LEU A 35 3.21 -9.77 -4.23
CA LEU A 35 2.84 -10.97 -3.51
C LEU A 35 2.38 -10.63 -2.08
N PRO A 36 1.48 -11.43 -1.50
CA PRO A 36 1.03 -11.21 -0.13
C PRO A 36 2.19 -11.18 0.87
N GLY A 37 2.21 -10.18 1.74
CA GLY A 37 3.26 -9.98 2.73
C GLY A 37 4.27 -8.91 2.36
N GLN A 38 4.29 -8.46 1.11
CA GLN A 38 5.17 -7.39 0.67
C GLN A 38 4.62 -6.02 1.07
N PHE A 39 5.49 -5.00 1.00
CA PHE A 39 5.15 -3.63 1.38
C PHE A 39 5.65 -2.64 0.34
N ALA A 40 5.34 -1.38 0.54
CA ALA A 40 5.80 -0.28 -0.29
C ALA A 40 6.36 0.83 0.59
N GLU A 41 7.24 1.65 0.01
CA GLU A 41 7.73 2.88 0.61
C GLU A 41 7.05 4.05 -0.10
N ILE A 42 6.16 4.73 0.60
CA ILE A 42 5.33 5.80 0.03
C ILE A 42 5.93 7.16 0.39
N ARG A 43 6.18 7.98 -0.62
CA ARG A 43 6.68 9.34 -0.40
C ARG A 43 5.54 10.23 0.09
N VAL A 44 5.85 11.04 1.09
CA VAL A 44 4.89 11.98 1.68
C VAL A 44 5.22 13.37 1.17
N ASP A 45 4.39 13.88 0.27
CA ASP A 45 4.56 15.22 -0.29
C ASP A 45 3.71 16.23 0.50
N GLY A 46 4.22 17.45 0.65
CA GLY A 46 3.49 18.53 1.30
C GLY A 46 3.48 18.48 2.83
N SER A 47 4.31 17.65 3.44
CA SER A 47 4.49 17.67 4.89
C SER A 47 5.83 18.34 5.25
N PRO A 48 5.81 19.43 6.02
CA PRO A 48 7.05 20.13 6.38
C PRO A 48 7.90 19.36 7.39
N THR A 49 7.35 18.35 8.03
CA THR A 49 8.02 17.59 9.10
C THR A 49 8.34 16.14 8.72
N THR A 50 7.91 15.68 7.57
CA THR A 50 8.12 14.30 7.12
C THR A 50 9.11 14.28 5.95
N PHE A 51 10.34 13.79 6.21
CA PHE A 51 11.40 13.77 5.21
C PHE A 51 11.63 12.39 4.59
N LEU A 52 11.22 11.33 5.30
CA LEU A 52 11.43 9.96 4.86
C LEU A 52 10.13 9.35 4.37
N ARG A 53 10.25 8.41 3.40
CA ARG A 53 9.11 7.61 2.97
C ARG A 53 8.52 6.82 4.12
N ARG A 54 7.24 6.50 4.02
CA ARG A 54 6.56 5.66 5.01
C ARG A 54 6.41 4.25 4.47
N PRO A 55 6.85 3.24 5.25
CA PRO A 55 6.62 1.84 4.88
C PRO A 55 5.19 1.46 5.19
N ILE A 56 4.46 1.03 4.17
CA ILE A 56 3.07 0.60 4.31
C ILE A 56 2.90 -0.75 3.62
N SER A 57 2.34 -1.71 4.33
CA SER A 57 2.04 -3.02 3.76
C SER A 57 1.05 -2.92 2.60
N ILE A 58 1.29 -3.71 1.56
CA ILE A 58 0.33 -3.85 0.47
C ILE A 58 -0.86 -4.63 1.01
N ASN A 59 -2.04 -4.00 1.03
CA ASN A 59 -3.26 -4.60 1.55
C ASN A 59 -3.90 -5.55 0.53
N TYR A 60 -4.02 -5.09 -0.71
CA TYR A 60 -4.67 -5.85 -1.76
C TYR A 60 -4.24 -5.34 -3.13
N VAL A 61 -4.27 -6.22 -4.13
CA VAL A 61 -4.01 -5.87 -5.53
C VAL A 61 -5.21 -6.32 -6.36
N ASP A 62 -5.93 -5.36 -6.91
CA ASP A 62 -7.07 -5.61 -7.79
C ASP A 62 -6.57 -5.60 -9.23
N ARG A 63 -6.39 -6.77 -9.81
CA ARG A 63 -5.86 -6.92 -11.17
C ARG A 63 -6.83 -6.46 -12.24
N GLN A 64 -8.13 -6.56 -12.00
CA GLN A 64 -9.15 -6.13 -12.96
C GLN A 64 -9.20 -4.62 -13.09
N ARG A 65 -9.06 -3.92 -11.97
CA ARG A 65 -9.06 -2.46 -11.92
C ARG A 65 -7.67 -1.85 -12.04
N ASN A 66 -6.63 -2.68 -12.03
CA ASN A 66 -5.24 -2.25 -11.99
C ASN A 66 -4.99 -1.31 -10.81
N GLU A 67 -5.40 -1.73 -9.62
CA GLU A 67 -5.25 -0.96 -8.39
C GLU A 67 -4.41 -1.68 -7.36
N VAL A 68 -3.65 -0.92 -6.58
CA VAL A 68 -3.01 -1.38 -5.35
C VAL A 68 -3.63 -0.61 -4.18
N TRP A 69 -3.94 -1.33 -3.09
CA TRP A 69 -4.62 -0.78 -1.92
C TRP A 69 -3.69 -0.77 -0.72
N PHE A 70 -3.75 0.33 0.03
CA PHE A 70 -3.01 0.51 1.27
C PHE A 70 -3.97 0.85 2.40
N LEU A 71 -3.96 0.03 3.44
CA LEU A 71 -4.68 0.32 4.68
C LEU A 71 -3.72 1.08 5.60
N ILE A 72 -4.02 2.33 5.88
CA ILE A 72 -3.11 3.23 6.60
C ILE A 72 -3.73 3.65 7.93
N GLN A 73 -3.01 3.38 9.02
CA GLN A 73 -3.35 3.92 10.33
C GLN A 73 -2.73 5.32 10.46
N LEU A 74 -3.54 6.30 10.81
CA LEU A 74 -3.14 7.70 10.91
C LEU A 74 -2.53 7.97 12.28
N VAL A 75 -1.24 7.64 12.44
CA VAL A 75 -0.54 7.69 13.73
C VAL A 75 0.47 8.81 13.87
N GLY A 76 0.97 9.34 12.76
CA GLY A 76 2.00 10.39 12.78
C GLY A 76 1.79 11.39 11.65
N ASP A 77 2.65 12.39 11.56
CA ASP A 77 2.53 13.48 10.59
C ASP A 77 2.49 12.96 9.15
N GLY A 78 3.34 11.98 8.82
CA GLY A 78 3.40 11.42 7.48
C GLY A 78 2.14 10.65 7.11
N THR A 79 1.68 9.76 7.97
CA THR A 79 0.46 8.96 7.69
C THR A 79 -0.79 9.82 7.71
N LYS A 80 -0.84 10.84 8.58
CA LYS A 80 -1.96 11.81 8.57
C LYS A 80 -2.00 12.60 7.27
N ARG A 81 -0.84 13.01 6.76
CA ARG A 81 -0.78 13.70 5.47
C ARG A 81 -1.21 12.79 4.32
N LEU A 82 -0.78 11.53 4.30
CA LEU A 82 -1.25 10.56 3.31
C LEU A 82 -2.76 10.35 3.38
N GLY A 83 -3.33 10.38 4.57
CA GLY A 83 -4.78 10.27 4.78
C GLY A 83 -5.59 11.42 4.20
N GLU A 84 -4.97 12.53 3.84
CA GLU A 84 -5.62 13.68 3.21
C GLU A 84 -5.67 13.58 1.69
N ALA A 85 -5.06 12.54 1.10
CA ALA A 85 -5.02 12.37 -0.35
C ALA A 85 -6.43 12.24 -0.94
N LYS A 86 -6.61 12.82 -2.11
CA LYS A 86 -7.89 12.84 -2.82
C LYS A 86 -7.76 12.15 -4.17
N ALA A 87 -8.88 11.65 -4.69
CA ALA A 87 -8.91 11.10 -6.04
C ALA A 87 -8.30 12.09 -7.05
N GLY A 88 -7.40 11.59 -7.88
CA GLY A 88 -6.66 12.40 -8.84
C GLY A 88 -5.27 12.84 -8.37
N ASP A 89 -4.98 12.78 -7.07
CA ASP A 89 -3.64 13.10 -6.56
C ASP A 89 -2.62 12.07 -7.05
N ILE A 90 -1.39 12.52 -7.27
CA ILE A 90 -0.27 11.66 -7.67
C ILE A 90 0.61 11.42 -6.44
N ILE A 91 0.92 10.15 -6.20
CA ILE A 91 1.76 9.72 -5.08
C ILE A 91 2.89 8.86 -5.62
N ASN A 92 4.14 9.22 -5.27
CA ASN A 92 5.31 8.46 -5.66
C ASN A 92 5.54 7.29 -4.69
N VAL A 93 5.67 6.09 -5.24
CA VAL A 93 5.73 4.85 -4.46
C VAL A 93 6.85 3.95 -4.96
N VAL A 94 7.63 3.38 -4.05
CA VAL A 94 8.59 2.31 -4.35
C VAL A 94 7.94 0.99 -3.96
N LEU A 95 7.78 0.09 -4.91
CA LEU A 95 7.15 -1.23 -4.70
C LEU A 95 7.58 -2.25 -5.76
N PRO A 96 7.38 -3.57 -5.52
CA PRO A 96 7.13 -4.18 -4.22
C PRO A 96 8.43 -4.34 -3.44
N LEU A 97 8.36 -4.32 -2.11
CA LEU A 97 9.51 -4.48 -1.23
C LEU A 97 9.28 -5.66 -0.27
N GLY A 98 10.38 -6.22 0.23
CA GLY A 98 10.32 -7.30 1.21
C GLY A 98 9.97 -8.66 0.61
N ASN A 99 9.85 -9.63 1.50
CA ASN A 99 9.53 -11.01 1.15
C ASN A 99 8.02 -11.25 1.26
N CYS A 100 7.54 -12.23 0.52
CA CYS A 100 6.15 -12.66 0.64
C CYS A 100 5.99 -13.67 1.79
N PHE A 101 4.74 -13.93 2.18
CA PHE A 101 4.44 -15.02 3.08
C PHE A 101 4.81 -16.36 2.44
N THR A 102 5.16 -17.33 3.30
CA THR A 102 5.32 -18.71 2.86
C THR A 102 3.95 -19.28 2.54
N MET A 103 3.73 -19.62 1.29
CA MET A 103 2.46 -20.17 0.83
C MET A 103 2.45 -21.69 0.97
N PRO A 104 1.27 -22.29 1.21
CA PRO A 104 1.17 -23.74 1.26
C PRO A 104 1.51 -24.36 -0.08
N GLU A 105 2.25 -25.48 -0.07
CA GLU A 105 2.67 -26.18 -1.30
C GLU A 105 1.71 -27.29 -1.69
N LYS A 106 0.96 -27.82 -0.74
CA LYS A 106 0.02 -28.95 -0.95
C LYS A 106 -1.28 -28.75 -0.17
N PRO A 107 -2.39 -29.34 -0.65
CA PRO A 107 -3.68 -29.21 0.01
C PRO A 107 -3.73 -29.71 1.46
N SER A 108 -2.80 -30.61 1.83
CA SER A 108 -2.72 -31.14 3.21
C SER A 108 -1.97 -30.23 4.18
N ASP A 109 -1.33 -29.18 3.68
CA ASP A 109 -0.64 -28.23 4.55
C ASP A 109 -1.63 -27.47 5.43
N LYS A 110 -1.23 -27.27 6.69
CA LYS A 110 -2.05 -26.54 7.65
C LYS A 110 -1.53 -25.12 7.81
N LEU A 111 -2.45 -24.17 7.86
CA LEU A 111 -2.14 -22.76 8.04
C LEU A 111 -2.64 -22.27 9.38
N LEU A 112 -1.82 -21.49 10.06
CA LEU A 112 -2.22 -20.73 11.24
C LEU A 112 -2.04 -19.26 10.94
N LEU A 113 -3.14 -18.50 10.96
CA LEU A 113 -3.14 -17.06 10.79
C LEU A 113 -3.35 -16.41 12.16
N VAL A 114 -2.42 -15.52 12.51
CA VAL A 114 -2.48 -14.80 13.80
C VAL A 114 -2.54 -13.31 13.51
N GLY A 115 -3.60 -12.67 13.96
CA GLY A 115 -3.77 -11.23 13.87
C GLY A 115 -3.69 -10.63 15.27
N GLY A 116 -3.11 -9.41 15.35
CA GLY A 116 -3.00 -8.66 16.58
C GLY A 116 -3.19 -7.16 16.35
N GLY A 117 -3.52 -6.44 17.41
CA GLY A 117 -3.66 -4.98 17.36
C GLY A 117 -5.10 -4.45 17.52
#